data_07e2a284368a7a3cf7e15d3d107d2aaa
#
_entry.id   07e2a284368a7a3cf7e15d3d107d2aaa
#
_cell.length_a   1.000
_cell.length_b   1.000
_cell.length_c   1.000
_cell.angle_alpha   90.00
_cell.angle_beta   90.00
_cell.angle_gamma   90.00
#
_symmetry.space_group_name_H-M   'P 1'
#
loop_
_entity.id
_entity.type
_entity.pdbx_description
1 polymer ?
#
loop_
_entity_poly.entity_id
_entity_poly.type
_entity_poly.pdbx_seq_one_letter_code
_entity_poly.pdbx_strand_id
1 'polypeptide(L)'
;MHMKYILVTVLLSIALVSGGCGFQLRTGVELPPEMAKTRMVVNDEYSQLARQVRVMLEQRGVRLVSMEEASAVLEIPVNNVATDVLTIGDNARVREYRITHTVRFRLVDSDGQVMLDWQNLRQAREVSFDEQNILAGSREQEYLKKELAETLSRMLVSRLEISRTGPG
;
A
#
# COMPACT_ATOMS: atom_id res chain seq x y z
N MET A 1 -27.01 31.40 49.92
CA MET A 1 -26.46 32.05 48.72
C MET A 1 -25.30 31.26 48.12
N HIS A 2 -24.47 30.57 48.89
CA HIS A 2 -23.30 29.79 48.42
C HIS A 2 -23.64 28.56 47.55
N MET A 3 -24.77 27.91 47.80
CA MET A 3 -25.18 26.71 47.07
C MET A 3 -25.41 26.93 45.56
N LYS A 4 -25.87 28.15 45.18
CA LYS A 4 -26.03 28.50 43.75
C LYS A 4 -24.69 28.70 43.04
N TYR A 5 -23.68 29.22 43.72
CA TYR A 5 -22.34 29.38 43.13
C TYR A 5 -21.63 28.02 42.94
N ILE A 6 -21.82 27.08 43.90
CA ILE A 6 -21.27 25.72 43.78
C ILE A 6 -21.90 24.99 42.59
N LEU A 7 -23.21 25.16 42.40
CA LEU A 7 -23.91 24.51 41.26
C LEU A 7 -23.44 25.05 39.92
N VAL A 8 -23.23 26.38 39.82
CA VAL A 8 -22.71 27.04 38.60
C VAL A 8 -21.27 26.62 38.30
N THR A 9 -20.40 26.52 39.30
CA THR A 9 -19.01 26.08 39.10
C THR A 9 -18.93 24.61 38.69
N VAL A 10 -19.77 23.75 39.23
CA VAL A 10 -19.83 22.32 38.81
C VAL A 10 -20.34 22.21 37.37
N LEU A 11 -21.38 22.96 37.00
CA LEU A 11 -21.91 22.98 35.63
C LEU A 11 -20.88 23.48 34.61
N LEU A 12 -20.12 24.52 34.98
CA LEU A 12 -19.06 25.08 34.15
C LEU A 12 -17.89 24.12 33.97
N SER A 13 -17.54 23.39 35.05
CA SER A 13 -16.49 22.37 34.98
C SER A 13 -16.87 21.20 34.08
N ILE A 14 -18.14 20.75 34.11
CA ILE A 14 -18.66 19.69 33.23
C ILE A 14 -18.67 20.17 31.78
N ALA A 15 -19.01 21.42 31.50
CA ALA A 15 -18.98 21.98 30.15
C ALA A 15 -17.56 22.10 29.56
N LEU A 16 -16.52 22.32 30.39
CA LEU A 16 -15.13 22.35 29.95
C LEU A 16 -14.57 20.94 29.62
N VAL A 17 -15.05 19.91 30.31
CA VAL A 17 -14.62 18.52 30.06
C VAL A 17 -15.27 17.92 28.79
N SER A 18 -16.41 18.48 28.36
CA SER A 18 -17.11 18.07 27.12
C SER A 18 -16.48 18.60 25.84
N GLY A 19 -15.39 19.37 25.91
CA GLY A 19 -14.55 19.74 24.79
C GLY A 19 -13.87 18.50 24.24
N GLY A 20 -14.65 17.65 23.54
CA GLY A 20 -14.26 16.35 23.03
C GLY A 20 -12.97 16.40 22.26
N CYS A 21 -12.15 15.40 22.46
CA CYS A 21 -11.02 15.09 21.61
C CYS A 21 -11.47 15.22 20.16
N GLY A 22 -10.98 16.23 19.44
CA GLY A 22 -11.22 16.44 18.02
C GLY A 22 -10.54 15.35 17.18
N PHE A 23 -10.89 14.08 17.43
CA PHE A 23 -10.50 12.95 16.59
C PHE A 23 -11.36 13.03 15.33
N GLN A 24 -10.97 13.91 14.42
CA GLN A 24 -11.52 13.93 13.10
C GLN A 24 -10.99 12.69 12.39
N LEU A 25 -11.87 11.70 12.18
CA LEU A 25 -11.57 10.57 11.31
C LEU A 25 -11.13 11.19 9.98
N ARG A 26 -9.86 11.02 9.61
CA ARG A 26 -9.36 11.45 8.31
C ARG A 26 -10.19 10.68 7.28
N THR A 27 -11.18 11.33 6.70
CA THR A 27 -11.92 10.82 5.55
C THR A 27 -10.86 10.41 4.54
N GLY A 28 -10.89 9.15 4.11
CA GLY A 28 -9.85 8.54 3.31
C GLY A 28 -9.44 9.47 2.18
N VAL A 29 -8.14 9.61 1.94
CA VAL A 29 -7.64 10.37 0.80
C VAL A 29 -8.22 9.69 -0.44
N GLU A 30 -9.07 10.41 -1.16
CA GLU A 30 -9.73 9.89 -2.36
C GLU A 30 -8.72 9.84 -3.51
N LEU A 31 -8.85 8.85 -4.37
CA LEU A 31 -8.10 8.75 -5.62
C LEU A 31 -8.48 9.91 -6.57
N PRO A 32 -7.62 10.29 -7.51
CA PRO A 32 -7.96 11.25 -8.55
C PRO A 32 -9.27 10.85 -9.26
N PRO A 33 -10.18 11.80 -9.55
CA PRO A 33 -11.47 11.50 -10.19
C PRO A 33 -11.32 10.87 -11.58
N GLU A 34 -10.22 11.15 -12.27
CA GLU A 34 -9.86 10.54 -13.56
C GLU A 34 -9.68 9.03 -13.46
N MET A 35 -9.31 8.52 -12.26
CA MET A 35 -9.17 7.09 -12.01
C MET A 35 -10.52 6.36 -11.87
N ALA A 36 -11.66 7.02 -11.96
CA ALA A 36 -12.97 6.37 -11.84
C ALA A 36 -13.14 5.17 -12.80
N LYS A 37 -12.54 5.26 -14.01
CA LYS A 37 -12.43 4.18 -14.98
C LYS A 37 -10.96 3.98 -15.33
N THR A 38 -10.32 2.98 -14.74
CA THR A 38 -8.88 2.77 -14.90
C THR A 38 -8.59 1.48 -15.67
N ARG A 39 -7.71 1.56 -16.67
CA ARG A 39 -7.04 0.37 -17.21
C ARG A 39 -5.77 0.11 -16.41
N MET A 40 -5.61 -1.10 -15.91
CA MET A 40 -4.36 -1.56 -15.28
C MET A 40 -3.57 -2.38 -16.29
N VAL A 41 -2.34 -1.92 -16.59
CA VAL A 41 -1.38 -2.61 -17.48
C VAL A 41 -0.23 -3.14 -16.62
N VAL A 42 -0.11 -4.45 -16.54
CA VAL A 42 0.90 -5.14 -15.75
C VAL A 42 1.36 -6.40 -16.50
N ASN A 43 2.64 -6.76 -16.39
CA ASN A 43 3.20 -7.90 -17.12
C ASN A 43 2.60 -9.25 -16.69
N ASP A 44 2.30 -9.42 -15.39
CA ASP A 44 1.64 -10.61 -14.83
C ASP A 44 0.39 -10.19 -14.06
N GLU A 45 -0.76 -10.33 -14.71
CA GLU A 45 -2.08 -9.99 -14.12
C GLU A 45 -2.48 -10.95 -12.98
N TYR A 46 -1.86 -12.12 -12.90
CA TYR A 46 -2.12 -13.12 -11.86
C TYR A 46 -1.16 -13.02 -10.68
N SER A 47 -0.19 -12.14 -10.72
CA SER A 47 0.72 -11.90 -9.60
C SER A 47 -0.03 -11.47 -8.33
N GLN A 48 0.56 -11.77 -7.18
CA GLN A 48 -0.01 -11.37 -5.90
C GLN A 48 -0.20 -9.85 -5.81
N LEU A 49 0.79 -9.06 -6.28
CA LEU A 49 0.70 -7.61 -6.32
C LEU A 49 -0.48 -7.13 -7.16
N ALA A 50 -0.62 -7.64 -8.40
CA ALA A 50 -1.67 -7.22 -9.32
C ALA A 50 -3.07 -7.48 -8.74
N ARG A 51 -3.27 -8.65 -8.13
CA ARG A 51 -4.53 -8.99 -7.45
C ARG A 51 -4.83 -8.04 -6.28
N GLN A 52 -3.84 -7.74 -5.46
CA GLN A 52 -4.00 -6.85 -4.30
C GLN A 52 -4.31 -5.42 -4.74
N VAL A 53 -3.58 -4.88 -5.72
CA VAL A 53 -3.82 -3.54 -6.27
C VAL A 53 -5.23 -3.46 -6.84
N ARG A 54 -5.66 -4.46 -7.63
CA ARG A 54 -7.02 -4.55 -8.19
C ARG A 54 -8.07 -4.42 -7.09
N VAL A 55 -8.00 -5.29 -6.07
CA VAL A 55 -8.96 -5.28 -4.95
C VAL A 55 -8.98 -3.94 -4.22
N MET A 56 -7.80 -3.35 -3.98
CA MET A 56 -7.72 -2.05 -3.30
C MET A 56 -8.30 -0.90 -4.12
N LEU A 57 -8.13 -0.89 -5.44
CA LEU A 57 -8.71 0.11 -6.33
C LEU A 57 -10.24 -0.03 -6.39
N GLU A 58 -10.76 -1.27 -6.55
CA GLU A 58 -12.18 -1.55 -6.57
C GLU A 58 -12.87 -1.15 -5.26
N GLN A 59 -12.25 -1.43 -4.10
CA GLN A 59 -12.74 -1.00 -2.79
C GLN A 59 -12.82 0.53 -2.63
N ARG A 60 -12.07 1.28 -3.44
CA ARG A 60 -12.08 2.74 -3.49
C ARG A 60 -12.99 3.31 -4.59
N GLY A 61 -13.81 2.45 -5.20
CA GLY A 61 -14.79 2.85 -6.22
C GLY A 61 -14.24 2.97 -7.64
N VAL A 62 -12.97 2.56 -7.89
CA VAL A 62 -12.40 2.49 -9.23
C VAL A 62 -13.01 1.31 -9.97
N ARG A 63 -13.47 1.53 -11.20
CA ARG A 63 -13.86 0.46 -12.12
C ARG A 63 -12.69 0.12 -13.02
N LEU A 64 -12.28 -1.13 -13.00
CA LEU A 64 -11.26 -1.62 -13.94
C LEU A 64 -11.93 -1.99 -15.25
N VAL A 65 -11.48 -1.36 -16.33
CA VAL A 65 -12.11 -1.40 -17.65
C VAL A 65 -11.10 -1.73 -18.75
N SER A 66 -11.59 -1.92 -19.98
CA SER A 66 -10.74 -2.03 -21.18
C SER A 66 -10.07 -0.69 -21.51
N MET A 67 -9.10 -0.71 -22.43
CA MET A 67 -8.36 0.51 -22.83
C MET A 67 -9.29 1.56 -23.44
N GLU A 68 -10.30 1.13 -24.19
CA GLU A 68 -11.23 2.01 -24.92
C GLU A 68 -12.17 2.79 -23.98
N GLU A 69 -12.42 2.25 -22.80
CA GLU A 69 -13.31 2.87 -21.80
C GLU A 69 -12.56 3.62 -20.70
N ALA A 70 -11.23 3.50 -20.68
CA ALA A 70 -10.43 4.03 -19.60
C ALA A 70 -10.27 5.55 -19.67
N SER A 71 -10.48 6.23 -18.55
CA SER A 71 -10.12 7.64 -18.33
C SER A 71 -8.72 7.81 -17.74
N ALA A 72 -8.13 6.74 -17.20
CA ALA A 72 -6.75 6.69 -16.74
C ALA A 72 -6.14 5.31 -16.98
N VAL A 73 -4.81 5.27 -17.12
CA VAL A 73 -4.03 4.05 -17.28
C VAL A 73 -2.98 3.95 -16.18
N LEU A 74 -3.08 2.94 -15.35
CA LEU A 74 -2.07 2.58 -14.36
C LEU A 74 -1.12 1.57 -15.01
N GLU A 75 0.10 2.01 -15.31
CA GLU A 75 1.15 1.17 -15.90
C GLU A 75 2.08 0.64 -14.82
N ILE A 76 2.30 -0.69 -14.77
CA ILE A 76 3.20 -1.38 -13.85
C ILE A 76 4.14 -2.29 -14.66
N PRO A 77 5.13 -1.73 -15.37
CA PRO A 77 6.04 -2.51 -16.22
C PRO A 77 7.02 -3.37 -15.42
N VAL A 78 7.30 -3.03 -14.17
CA VAL A 78 8.19 -3.81 -13.30
C VAL A 78 7.42 -4.27 -12.08
N ASN A 79 7.36 -5.59 -11.92
CA ASN A 79 6.84 -6.30 -10.75
C ASN A 79 7.71 -7.55 -10.58
N ASN A 80 8.83 -7.42 -9.86
CA ASN A 80 9.86 -8.44 -9.78
C ASN A 80 10.18 -8.82 -8.34
N VAL A 81 10.22 -10.12 -8.06
CA VAL A 81 10.66 -10.70 -6.80
C VAL A 81 11.98 -11.44 -7.03
N ALA A 82 13.04 -11.00 -6.39
CA ALA A 82 14.36 -11.62 -6.41
C ALA A 82 14.67 -12.25 -5.05
N THR A 83 15.44 -13.33 -5.05
CA THR A 83 15.96 -13.98 -3.84
C THR A 83 17.48 -14.08 -3.97
N ASP A 84 18.19 -13.40 -3.09
CA ASP A 84 19.66 -13.35 -3.07
C ASP A 84 20.18 -14.11 -1.84
N VAL A 85 21.19 -14.94 -2.03
CA VAL A 85 21.90 -15.63 -0.94
C VAL A 85 22.83 -14.64 -0.26
N LEU A 86 22.71 -14.50 1.05
CA LEU A 86 23.55 -13.60 1.85
C LEU A 86 24.72 -14.35 2.52
N THR A 87 24.44 -15.52 3.10
CA THR A 87 25.43 -16.27 3.88
C THR A 87 25.37 -17.75 3.50
N ILE A 88 26.58 -18.31 3.30
CA ILE A 88 26.78 -19.75 3.08
C ILE A 88 27.55 -20.28 4.28
N GLY A 89 27.06 -21.34 4.94
CA GLY A 89 27.73 -21.98 6.06
C GLY A 89 28.94 -22.81 5.63
N ASP A 90 29.74 -23.27 6.58
CA ASP A 90 30.99 -24.04 6.37
C ASP A 90 30.77 -25.36 5.61
N ASN A 91 29.52 -25.86 5.59
CA ASN A 91 29.08 -27.05 4.85
C ASN A 91 28.55 -26.72 3.45
N ALA A 92 28.83 -25.52 2.91
CA ALA A 92 28.35 -24.99 1.62
C ALA A 92 26.82 -24.90 1.50
N ARG A 93 26.11 -24.80 2.62
CA ARG A 93 24.66 -24.61 2.65
C ARG A 93 24.28 -23.18 2.93
N VAL A 94 23.19 -22.74 2.28
CA VAL A 94 22.61 -21.40 2.49
C VAL A 94 22.09 -21.29 3.92
N ARG A 95 22.50 -20.25 4.65
CA ARG A 95 22.02 -19.94 6.00
C ARG A 95 21.12 -18.72 6.04
N GLU A 96 21.39 -17.77 5.15
CA GLU A 96 20.60 -16.53 5.08
C GLU A 96 20.35 -16.15 3.64
N TYR A 97 19.18 -15.65 3.36
CA TYR A 97 18.86 -15.06 2.07
C TYR A 97 17.98 -13.82 2.26
N ARG A 98 18.00 -12.97 1.23
CA ARG A 98 17.20 -11.77 1.15
C ARG A 98 16.19 -11.92 0.03
N ILE A 99 14.90 -11.73 0.35
CA ILE A 99 13.83 -11.60 -0.64
C ILE A 99 13.62 -10.12 -0.87
N THR A 100 13.75 -9.67 -2.11
CA THR A 100 13.53 -8.28 -2.53
C THR A 100 12.38 -8.26 -3.53
N HIS A 101 11.40 -7.41 -3.29
CA HIS A 101 10.32 -7.13 -4.24
C HIS A 101 10.44 -5.69 -4.73
N THR A 102 10.50 -5.50 -6.05
CA THR A 102 10.64 -4.20 -6.70
C THR A 102 9.46 -3.98 -7.64
N VAL A 103 8.86 -2.79 -7.55
CA VAL A 103 7.73 -2.36 -8.38
C VAL A 103 8.05 -1.00 -8.97
N ARG A 104 7.80 -0.83 -10.27
CA ARG A 104 7.84 0.47 -10.94
C ARG A 104 6.49 0.72 -11.60
N PHE A 105 5.94 1.91 -11.40
CA PHE A 105 4.64 2.27 -11.93
C PHE A 105 4.55 3.76 -12.24
N ARG A 106 3.55 4.13 -13.06
CA ARG A 106 3.11 5.51 -13.29
C ARG A 106 1.62 5.54 -13.56
N LEU A 107 1.03 6.73 -13.51
CA LEU A 107 -0.35 6.97 -13.91
C LEU A 107 -0.37 7.98 -15.03
N VAL A 108 -1.10 7.68 -16.09
CA VAL A 108 -1.39 8.59 -17.19
C VAL A 108 -2.91 8.71 -17.41
N ASP A 109 -3.37 9.80 -18.00
CA ASP A 109 -4.77 9.90 -18.43
C ASP A 109 -5.00 9.22 -19.79
N SER A 110 -6.25 9.30 -20.31
CA SER A 110 -6.63 8.74 -21.61
C SER A 110 -5.86 9.34 -22.79
N ASP A 111 -5.37 10.57 -22.65
CA ASP A 111 -4.63 11.29 -23.69
C ASP A 111 -3.12 11.07 -23.58
N GLY A 112 -2.69 10.27 -22.62
CA GLY A 112 -1.28 9.96 -22.36
C GLY A 112 -0.55 11.04 -21.54
N GLN A 113 -1.27 12.03 -20.98
CA GLN A 113 -0.69 13.03 -20.10
C GLN A 113 -0.31 12.39 -18.76
N VAL A 114 0.87 12.74 -18.26
CA VAL A 114 1.39 12.16 -17.00
C VAL A 114 0.68 12.81 -15.82
N MET A 115 -0.10 12.02 -15.08
CA MET A 115 -0.75 12.40 -13.83
C MET A 115 0.15 12.13 -12.63
N LEU A 116 0.86 10.99 -12.65
CA LEU A 116 1.91 10.63 -11.68
C LEU A 116 3.09 10.05 -12.45
N ASP A 117 4.23 10.71 -12.35
CA ASP A 117 5.46 10.25 -13.00
C ASP A 117 5.99 8.96 -12.36
N TRP A 118 6.97 8.33 -13.00
CA TRP A 118 7.54 7.06 -12.60
C TRP A 118 7.90 7.01 -11.11
N GLN A 119 7.26 6.09 -10.41
CA GLN A 119 7.53 5.74 -9.03
C GLN A 119 8.26 4.40 -8.96
N ASN A 120 9.27 4.32 -8.11
CA ASN A 120 9.96 3.08 -7.81
C ASN A 120 9.74 2.74 -6.33
N LEU A 121 9.19 1.57 -6.08
CA LEU A 121 9.01 1.02 -4.74
C LEU A 121 9.87 -0.24 -4.60
N ARG A 122 10.51 -0.39 -3.46
CA ARG A 122 11.30 -1.57 -3.13
C ARG A 122 11.13 -1.90 -1.66
N GLN A 123 10.89 -3.17 -1.38
CA GLN A 123 10.87 -3.72 -0.04
C GLN A 123 11.70 -5.00 -0.01
N ALA A 124 12.34 -5.27 1.12
CA ALA A 124 13.13 -6.49 1.31
C ALA A 124 12.89 -7.08 2.69
N ARG A 125 13.08 -8.41 2.78
CA ARG A 125 13.11 -9.17 4.03
C ARG A 125 14.31 -10.11 3.99
N GLU A 126 14.98 -10.22 5.12
CA GLU A 126 16.04 -11.20 5.35
C GLU A 126 15.48 -12.35 6.17
N VAL A 127 15.89 -13.55 5.81
CA VAL A 127 15.41 -14.78 6.42
C VAL A 127 16.60 -15.70 6.68
N SER A 128 16.69 -16.18 7.91
CA SER A 128 17.62 -17.23 8.30
C SER A 128 16.99 -18.60 8.04
N PHE A 129 17.76 -19.50 7.47
CA PHE A 129 17.32 -20.84 7.13
C PHE A 129 17.81 -21.85 8.19
N ASP A 130 16.86 -22.58 8.80
CA ASP A 130 17.18 -23.70 9.67
C ASP A 130 17.17 -25.01 8.85
N GLU A 131 18.35 -25.65 8.77
CA GLU A 131 18.54 -26.89 8.02
C GLU A 131 17.67 -28.06 8.50
N GLN A 132 17.23 -28.01 9.75
CA GLN A 132 16.41 -29.08 10.33
C GLN A 132 14.93 -28.99 9.91
N ASN A 133 14.54 -27.90 9.26
CA ASN A 133 13.12 -27.62 8.97
C ASN A 133 12.86 -27.07 7.55
N ILE A 134 13.29 -27.83 6.53
CA ILE A 134 13.22 -27.42 5.11
C ILE A 134 11.78 -27.07 4.67
N LEU A 135 10.78 -27.80 5.14
CA LEU A 135 9.37 -27.55 4.81
C LEU A 135 8.82 -26.28 5.46
N ALA A 136 9.33 -25.90 6.64
CA ALA A 136 8.97 -24.65 7.27
C ALA A 136 9.58 -23.46 6.49
N GLY A 137 10.83 -23.57 6.05
CA GLY A 137 11.53 -22.54 5.28
C GLY A 137 10.83 -22.17 3.96
N SER A 138 10.32 -23.14 3.22
CA SER A 138 9.61 -22.87 1.96
C SER A 138 8.27 -22.16 2.19
N ARG A 139 7.53 -22.51 3.25
CA ARG A 139 6.28 -21.81 3.63
C ARG A 139 6.54 -20.40 4.08
N GLU A 140 7.62 -20.19 4.83
CA GLU A 140 8.02 -18.86 5.29
C GLU A 140 8.40 -17.97 4.11
N GLN A 141 9.14 -18.47 3.12
CA GLN A 141 9.43 -17.73 1.89
C GLN A 141 8.16 -17.25 1.17
N GLU A 142 7.21 -18.15 0.96
CA GLU A 142 5.95 -17.81 0.29
C GLU A 142 5.12 -16.79 1.11
N TYR A 143 5.12 -16.93 2.43
CA TYR A 143 4.47 -15.96 3.32
C TYR A 143 5.12 -14.57 3.18
N LEU A 144 6.44 -14.48 3.20
CA LEU A 144 7.17 -13.23 3.08
C LEU A 144 7.00 -12.56 1.71
N LYS A 145 7.00 -13.33 0.62
CA LYS A 145 6.68 -12.81 -0.71
C LYS A 145 5.29 -12.18 -0.75
N LYS A 146 4.31 -12.84 -0.11
CA LYS A 146 2.95 -12.32 0.02
C LYS A 146 2.91 -11.03 0.85
N GLU A 147 3.58 -10.99 2.01
CA GLU A 147 3.67 -9.80 2.86
C GLU A 147 4.30 -8.61 2.13
N LEU A 148 5.39 -8.86 1.38
CA LEU A 148 6.05 -7.84 0.56
C LEU A 148 5.11 -7.29 -0.52
N ALA A 149 4.37 -8.18 -1.22
CA ALA A 149 3.39 -7.77 -2.22
C ALA A 149 2.26 -6.93 -1.61
N GLU A 150 1.73 -7.31 -0.46
CA GLU A 150 0.70 -6.54 0.26
C GLU A 150 1.21 -5.17 0.69
N THR A 151 2.43 -5.10 1.21
CA THR A 151 3.04 -3.84 1.63
C THR A 151 3.25 -2.91 0.44
N LEU A 152 3.80 -3.41 -0.66
CA LEU A 152 4.01 -2.61 -1.88
C LEU A 152 2.69 -2.18 -2.52
N SER A 153 1.66 -3.02 -2.49
CA SER A 153 0.32 -2.66 -2.99
C SER A 153 -0.27 -1.49 -2.21
N ARG A 154 -0.16 -1.50 -0.86
CA ARG A 154 -0.60 -0.37 -0.03
C ARG A 154 0.20 0.90 -0.33
N MET A 155 1.52 0.79 -0.47
CA MET A 155 2.38 1.92 -0.81
C MET A 155 2.05 2.50 -2.19
N LEU A 156 1.81 1.64 -3.18
CA LEU A 156 1.42 2.05 -4.53
C LEU A 156 0.11 2.84 -4.49
N VAL A 157 -0.93 2.28 -3.88
CA VAL A 157 -2.24 2.94 -3.80
C VAL A 157 -2.14 4.25 -3.01
N SER A 158 -1.37 4.29 -1.93
CA SER A 158 -1.12 5.55 -1.19
C SER A 158 -0.42 6.61 -2.04
N ARG A 159 0.49 6.24 -2.95
CA ARG A 159 1.10 7.20 -3.89
C ARG A 159 0.09 7.74 -4.90
N LEU A 160 -0.83 6.91 -5.37
CA LEU A 160 -1.93 7.36 -6.26
C LEU A 160 -2.86 8.33 -5.54
N GLU A 161 -3.17 8.12 -4.26
CA GLU A 161 -3.97 9.02 -3.44
C GLU A 161 -3.30 10.40 -3.26
N ILE A 162 -1.98 10.45 -3.07
CA ILE A 162 -1.22 11.69 -2.90
C ILE A 162 -1.13 12.47 -4.22
N SER A 163 -1.15 11.81 -5.39
CA SER A 163 -1.07 12.48 -6.69
C SER A 163 -2.21 13.47 -6.95
N ARG A 164 -3.36 13.29 -6.28
CA ARG A 164 -4.47 14.25 -6.29
C ARG A 164 -4.12 15.57 -5.58
N THR A 165 -3.22 15.53 -4.60
CA THR A 165 -2.85 16.67 -3.74
C THR A 165 -1.56 17.36 -4.23
N GLY A 166 -1.17 17.17 -5.50
CA GLY A 166 0.01 17.77 -6.09
C GLY A 166 0.09 19.28 -5.82
N PRO A 167 1.31 19.84 -5.71
CA PRO A 167 1.46 21.27 -5.45
C PRO A 167 0.82 22.07 -6.59
N GLY A 168 -0.20 22.89 -6.21
CA GLY A 168 -0.76 23.93 -7.05
C GLY A 168 0.25 25.04 -7.31
#